data_d2a602134d5e6cb46382d4d1967e8f0b
#
_entry.id   d2a602134d5e6cb46382d4d1967e8f0b
#
_cell.length_a   1.000
_cell.length_b   1.000
_cell.length_c   1.000
_cell.angle_alpha   90.00
_cell.angle_beta   90.00
_cell.angle_gamma   90.00
#
_symmetry.space_group_name_H-M   'P 1'
#
loop_
_entity.id
_entity.type
_entity.pdbx_description
1 polymer ?
#
loop_
_entity_poly.entity_id
_entity_poly.type
_entity_poly.pdbx_seq_one_letter_code
_entity_poly.pdbx_strand_id
1 'polypeptide(L)'
;FIPDGPIVQVRDSNNKVFPYADTDESVSYNGPLVVLVSRFSASASEIFAGAIKDYGRGIVVGDRTTHGKGTVQKVLDLSRQVPNRAGKYGALKLTMQQFY
;
A
#
# COMPACT_ATOMS: atom_id res chain seq x y z
N PHE A 1 4.67 -0.02 14.82
CA PHE A 1 5.97 -0.68 14.70
C PHE A 1 7.13 0.32 14.61
N ILE A 2 6.91 1.48 14.06
CA ILE A 2 7.84 2.61 13.99
C ILE A 2 7.25 3.80 14.74
N PRO A 3 8.06 4.71 15.31
CA PRO A 3 7.51 5.83 16.08
C PRO A 3 6.96 6.95 15.19
N ASP A 4 7.54 7.14 14.02
CA ASP A 4 7.13 8.16 13.04
C ASP A 4 7.82 7.94 11.69
N GLY A 5 7.49 8.76 10.73
CA GLY A 5 8.20 8.86 9.45
C GLY A 5 7.43 8.32 8.24
N PRO A 6 7.97 8.54 7.04
CA PRO A 6 7.33 8.13 5.80
C PRO A 6 7.28 6.60 5.64
N ILE A 7 6.13 6.08 5.26
CA ILE A 7 5.90 4.64 5.04
C ILE A 7 5.92 4.32 3.55
N VAL A 8 5.34 5.19 2.74
CA VAL A 8 5.22 5.01 1.29
C VAL A 8 5.04 6.37 0.62
N GLN A 9 5.56 6.50 -0.59
CA GLN A 9 5.28 7.64 -1.46
C GLN A 9 4.35 7.19 -2.58
N VAL A 10 3.37 8.02 -2.90
CA VAL A 10 2.41 7.76 -3.97
C VAL A 10 2.48 8.89 -4.99
N ARG A 11 2.58 8.54 -6.27
CA ARG A 11 2.60 9.49 -7.38
C ARG A 11 1.31 9.36 -8.20
N ASP A 12 0.64 10.47 -8.42
CA ASP A 12 -0.55 10.54 -9.26
C ASP A 12 -0.23 10.68 -10.76
N SER A 13 -1.27 10.73 -11.59
CA SER A 13 -1.16 10.91 -13.04
C SER A 13 -0.54 12.24 -13.47
N ASN A 14 -0.50 13.25 -12.59
CA ASN A 14 0.11 14.56 -12.82
C ASN A 14 1.56 14.62 -12.32
N ASN A 15 2.17 13.48 -12.00
CA ASN A 15 3.50 13.37 -11.40
C ASN A 15 3.64 14.03 -10.02
N LYS A 16 2.54 14.35 -9.35
CA LYS A 16 2.58 14.89 -8.00
C LYS A 16 2.78 13.76 -7.00
N VAL A 17 3.77 13.93 -6.13
CA VAL A 17 4.14 12.95 -5.12
C VAL A 17 3.51 13.32 -3.78
N PHE A 18 2.90 12.34 -3.13
CA PHE A 18 2.29 12.45 -1.82
C PHE A 18 2.95 11.43 -0.88
N PRO A 19 3.71 11.88 0.13
CA PRO A 19 4.19 10.98 1.16
C PRO A 19 3.06 10.63 2.13
N TYR A 20 2.97 9.35 2.47
CA TYR A 20 2.15 8.87 3.57
C TYR A 20 3.06 8.46 4.69
N ALA A 21 2.90 9.08 5.83
CA ALA A 21 3.71 8.86 7.02
C ALA A 21 2.87 8.28 8.15
N ASP A 22 3.54 7.62 9.08
CA ASP A 22 2.96 7.33 10.38
C ASP A 22 2.86 8.65 11.16
N THR A 23 1.68 8.95 11.64
CA THR A 23 1.38 10.15 12.44
C THR A 23 1.13 9.83 13.91
N ASP A 24 1.20 8.56 14.28
CA ASP A 24 1.04 8.07 15.64
C ASP A 24 2.41 7.71 16.23
N GLU A 25 2.92 8.55 17.11
CA GLU A 25 4.21 8.35 17.78
C GLU A 25 4.25 7.11 18.69
N SER A 26 3.10 6.47 18.92
CA SER A 26 3.02 5.27 19.74
C SER A 26 3.54 4.04 18.99
N VAL A 27 4.34 3.23 19.67
CA VAL A 27 4.80 1.93 19.15
C VAL A 27 4.06 0.82 19.85
N SER A 28 3.07 0.23 19.18
CA SER A 28 2.25 -0.85 19.75
C SER A 28 3.04 -2.12 20.06
N TYR A 29 4.13 -2.36 19.34
CA TYR A 29 5.01 -3.51 19.55
C TYR A 29 6.45 -3.15 19.23
N ASN A 30 7.33 -3.31 20.23
CA ASN A 30 8.76 -2.99 20.14
C ASN A 30 9.69 -4.22 20.27
N GLY A 31 9.14 -5.42 20.26
CA GLY A 31 9.89 -6.66 20.33
C GLY A 31 10.52 -7.08 18.99
N PRO A 32 11.19 -8.25 18.95
CA PRO A 32 11.73 -8.82 17.72
C PRO A 32 10.65 -9.02 16.66
N LEU A 33 10.96 -8.65 15.41
CA LEU A 33 10.01 -8.73 14.30
C LEU A 33 10.65 -9.44 13.11
N VAL A 34 9.95 -10.45 12.59
CA VAL A 34 10.28 -11.13 11.35
C VAL A 34 9.07 -11.06 10.41
N VAL A 35 9.30 -10.59 9.20
CA VAL A 35 8.27 -10.48 8.16
C VAL A 35 8.55 -11.54 7.08
N LEU A 36 7.60 -12.44 6.88
CA LEU A 36 7.69 -13.46 5.84
C LEU A 36 7.08 -12.95 4.54
N VAL A 37 7.83 -13.04 3.46
CA VAL A 37 7.40 -12.59 2.12
C VAL A 37 7.61 -13.69 1.08
N SER A 38 6.83 -13.61 0.00
CA SER A 38 7.02 -14.45 -1.17
C SER A 38 6.82 -13.64 -2.45
N ARG A 39 7.08 -14.24 -3.60
CA ARG A 39 6.79 -13.65 -4.92
C ARG A 39 5.31 -13.30 -5.11
N PHE A 40 4.42 -13.84 -4.27
CA PHE A 40 2.99 -13.54 -4.28
C PHE A 40 2.61 -12.38 -3.34
N SER A 41 3.52 -11.96 -2.48
CA SER A 41 3.31 -10.79 -1.63
C SER A 41 3.24 -9.54 -2.51
N ALA A 42 2.09 -8.86 -2.51
CA ALA A 42 1.82 -7.76 -3.42
C ALA A 42 1.19 -6.55 -2.71
N SER A 43 1.37 -5.34 -3.30
CA SER A 43 0.69 -4.11 -2.90
C SER A 43 0.97 -3.72 -1.45
N ALA A 44 -0.02 -3.68 -0.56
CA ALA A 44 0.15 -3.30 0.84
C ALA A 44 1.19 -4.16 1.58
N SER A 45 1.29 -5.45 1.22
CA SER A 45 2.32 -6.34 1.80
C SER A 45 3.74 -5.90 1.41
N GLU A 46 3.91 -5.37 0.20
CA GLU A 46 5.21 -4.85 -0.28
C GLU A 46 5.55 -3.54 0.42
N ILE A 47 4.56 -2.65 0.62
CA ILE A 47 4.71 -1.40 1.37
C ILE A 47 5.15 -1.71 2.81
N PHE A 48 4.45 -2.62 3.48
CA PHE A 48 4.76 -3.02 4.85
C PHE A 48 6.17 -3.61 4.96
N ALA A 49 6.50 -4.60 4.13
CA ALA A 49 7.81 -5.25 4.16
C ALA A 49 8.94 -4.26 3.83
N GLY A 50 8.71 -3.36 2.86
CA GLY A 50 9.64 -2.29 2.51
C GLY A 50 9.90 -1.36 3.68
N ALA A 51 8.86 -0.83 4.32
CA ALA A 51 8.99 0.04 5.48
C ALA A 51 9.76 -0.65 6.62
N ILE A 52 9.41 -1.87 6.98
CA ILE A 52 10.11 -2.62 8.04
C ILE A 52 11.61 -2.79 7.71
N LYS A 53 11.94 -3.06 6.47
CA LYS A 53 13.32 -3.20 5.99
C LYS A 53 14.07 -1.87 6.03
N ASP A 54 13.48 -0.82 5.47
CA ASP A 54 14.14 0.49 5.32
C ASP A 54 14.40 1.16 6.67
N TYR A 55 13.50 0.99 7.63
CA TYR A 55 13.71 1.44 9.01
C TYR A 55 14.61 0.51 9.84
N GLY A 56 15.04 -0.62 9.28
CA GLY A 56 15.79 -1.61 10.06
C GLY A 56 15.00 -2.15 11.27
N ARG A 57 13.66 -2.06 11.22
CA ARG A 57 12.79 -2.40 12.34
C ARG A 57 12.69 -3.90 12.58
N GLY A 58 12.93 -4.70 11.56
CA GLY A 58 12.84 -6.15 11.61
C GLY A 58 13.59 -6.83 10.48
N ILE A 59 13.51 -8.14 10.44
CA ILE A 59 14.12 -8.98 9.41
C ILE A 59 13.05 -9.40 8.42
N VAL A 60 13.31 -9.20 7.12
CA VAL A 60 12.45 -9.69 6.05
C VAL A 60 13.04 -11.00 5.49
N VAL A 61 12.26 -12.05 5.49
CA VAL A 61 12.68 -13.41 5.10
C VAL A 61 11.72 -13.97 4.04
N GLY A 62 12.26 -14.66 3.05
CA GLY A 62 11.46 -15.34 2.03
C GLY A 62 12.11 -15.35 0.67
N ASP A 63 11.32 -15.21 -0.39
CA ASP A 63 11.80 -15.18 -1.77
C ASP A 63 12.70 -13.95 -2.03
N ARG A 64 13.54 -14.05 -3.08
CA ARG A 64 14.46 -12.96 -3.46
C ARG A 64 13.75 -11.65 -3.79
N THR A 65 12.52 -11.75 -4.27
CA THR A 65 11.67 -10.60 -4.62
C THR A 65 10.24 -10.85 -4.20
N THR A 66 9.50 -9.77 -3.95
CA THR A 66 8.05 -9.75 -3.89
C THR A 66 7.46 -9.60 -5.30
N HIS A 67 6.15 -9.39 -5.42
CA HIS A 67 5.46 -9.34 -6.71
C HIS A 67 5.88 -8.14 -7.58
N GLY A 68 6.19 -6.99 -6.98
CA GLY A 68 6.55 -5.76 -7.70
C GLY A 68 5.35 -5.06 -8.35
N LYS A 69 4.17 -5.09 -7.73
CA LYS A 69 2.97 -4.49 -8.31
C LYS A 69 3.07 -2.98 -8.52
N GLY A 70 3.58 -2.24 -7.55
CA GLY A 70 3.88 -0.81 -7.65
C GLY A 70 2.70 0.12 -7.98
N THR A 71 1.45 -0.38 -7.97
CA THR A 71 0.28 0.40 -8.40
C THR A 71 -0.86 0.35 -7.39
N VAL A 72 -1.54 1.49 -7.24
CA VAL A 72 -2.77 1.64 -6.45
C VAL A 72 -3.98 1.54 -7.38
N GLN A 73 -4.89 0.63 -7.09
CA GLN A 73 -6.12 0.43 -7.84
C GLN A 73 -7.35 0.74 -6.98
N LYS A 74 -8.35 1.35 -7.61
CA LYS A 74 -9.64 1.65 -7.00
C LYS A 74 -10.75 0.96 -7.77
N VAL A 75 -11.68 0.36 -7.04
CA VAL A 75 -12.91 -0.18 -7.60
C VAL A 75 -14.01 0.87 -7.43
N LEU A 76 -14.55 1.34 -8.54
CA LEU A 76 -15.63 2.31 -8.58
C LEU A 76 -16.93 1.58 -8.90
N ASP A 77 -17.88 1.59 -7.96
CA ASP A 77 -19.23 1.12 -8.19
C ASP A 77 -19.97 2.13 -9.08
N LEU A 78 -20.25 1.72 -10.31
CA LEU A 78 -20.90 2.58 -11.31
C LEU A 78 -22.34 2.91 -10.94
N SER A 79 -22.99 2.07 -10.14
CA SER A 79 -24.35 2.34 -9.67
C SER A 79 -24.43 3.59 -8.79
N ARG A 80 -23.33 3.94 -8.12
CA ARG A 80 -23.22 5.15 -7.29
C ARG A 80 -22.88 6.41 -8.10
N GLN A 81 -22.41 6.26 -9.32
CA GLN A 81 -21.99 7.37 -10.18
C GLN A 81 -23.12 7.87 -11.09
N VAL A 82 -24.20 7.11 -11.25
CA VAL A 82 -25.34 7.46 -12.11
C VAL A 82 -26.56 7.75 -11.24
N PRO A 83 -26.81 9.04 -10.92
CA PRO A 83 -27.99 9.41 -10.13
C PRO A 83 -29.27 9.08 -10.90
N ASN A 84 -30.29 8.66 -10.18
CA ASN A 84 -31.67 8.46 -10.66
C ASN A 84 -31.91 7.32 -11.69
N ARG A 85 -31.02 6.33 -11.78
CA ARG A 85 -31.30 5.13 -12.57
C ARG A 85 -31.29 3.89 -11.67
N ALA A 86 -32.44 3.24 -11.56
CA ALA A 86 -32.56 1.94 -10.92
C ALA A 86 -31.90 0.88 -11.80
N GLY A 87 -30.65 0.53 -11.52
CA GLY A 87 -29.94 -0.50 -12.26
C GLY A 87 -28.63 -0.90 -11.60
N LYS A 88 -28.21 -2.15 -11.80
CA LYS A 88 -26.89 -2.63 -11.40
C LYS A 88 -25.95 -2.44 -12.60
N TYR A 89 -25.09 -1.44 -12.54
CA TYR A 89 -24.16 -1.12 -13.63
C TYR A 89 -22.78 -1.78 -13.47
N GLY A 90 -22.60 -2.62 -12.41
CA GLY A 90 -21.33 -3.25 -12.13
C GLY A 90 -20.31 -2.27 -11.54
N ALA A 91 -19.03 -2.62 -11.63
CA ALA A 91 -17.93 -1.84 -11.09
C ALA A 91 -16.77 -1.76 -12.06
N LEU A 92 -16.06 -0.64 -12.03
CA LEU A 92 -14.87 -0.39 -12.84
C LEU A 92 -13.64 -0.38 -11.95
N LYS A 93 -12.64 -1.21 -12.28
CA LYS A 93 -11.35 -1.24 -11.60
C LYS A 93 -10.35 -0.38 -12.38
N LEU A 94 -9.88 0.68 -11.75
CA LEU A 94 -8.93 1.63 -12.34
C LEU A 94 -7.63 1.67 -11.57
N THR A 95 -6.52 1.74 -12.30
CA THR A 95 -5.22 2.12 -11.73
C THR A 95 -5.19 3.64 -11.64
N MET A 96 -5.00 4.14 -10.43
CA MET A 96 -5.06 5.58 -10.13
C MET A 96 -3.68 6.19 -9.88
N GLN A 97 -2.77 5.42 -9.30
CA GLN A 97 -1.51 5.92 -8.77
C GLN A 97 -0.43 4.84 -8.80
N GLN A 98 0.83 5.29 -8.72
CA GLN A 98 1.98 4.43 -8.46
C GLN A 98 2.50 4.70 -7.04
N PHE A 99 3.03 3.67 -6.38
CA PHE A 99 3.70 3.81 -5.09
C PHE A 99 5.16 3.33 -5.17
N TYR A 100 5.96 3.90 -4.28
CA TYR A 100 7.39 3.63 -4.12
C TYR A 100 7.72 3.38 -2.66
#